data_3c329e1eef63321faeec776177fe7aab
#
_entry.id   3c329e1eef63321faeec776177fe7aab
#
_cell.length_a   1.000
_cell.length_b   1.000
_cell.length_c   1.000
_cell.angle_alpha   90.00
_cell.angle_beta   90.00
_cell.angle_gamma   90.00
#
_symmetry.space_group_name_H-M   'P 1'
#
loop_
_entity.id
_entity.type
_entity.pdbx_description
1 polymer ?
#
loop_
_entity_poly.entity_id
_entity_poly.type
_entity_poly.pdbx_seq_one_letter_code
_entity_poly.pdbx_strand_id
1 'polypeptide(L)'
;MRRSLAVTLAALLLPSSGCMNHYLIYPKHDPPEVVTWSQDVTRGALLVRLEWVQPPGSGPFPTVIVHPPAGETASDMKGVTRDLAQHGYLAVAVDYKRLIDGKFQRSTFVWREQSDPVASLEIVRAQPQVDRDRIGALGFSQGAIFSLLMAAQAPDIKAVVAYYPVTDFRLWFDTERWLGPRVAFSVIEWYFKRESGAKTDAQFEEILRLASPMTYVDSIRAAVLLIHGADDTSAPVEESKRLERALRARGREVELIVVPDAGHVFNFKDAEQARKTWDATLNWFQKYLK
;
A
#
# COMPACT_ATOMS: atom_id res chain seq x y z
N MET A 1 -23.21 -9.62 17.44
CA MET A 1 -22.61 -10.91 17.01
C MET A 1 -22.50 -11.14 15.51
N ARG A 2 -23.12 -10.35 14.59
CA ARG A 2 -23.08 -10.59 13.13
C ARG A 2 -21.87 -9.99 12.38
N ARG A 3 -21.06 -9.11 12.99
CA ARG A 3 -19.96 -8.39 12.32
C ARG A 3 -18.59 -9.08 12.40
N SER A 4 -18.39 -10.02 13.32
CA SER A 4 -17.13 -10.78 13.47
C SER A 4 -16.92 -11.83 12.36
N LEU A 5 -17.99 -12.33 11.75
CA LEU A 5 -17.90 -13.38 10.71
C LEU A 5 -17.36 -12.86 9.37
N ALA A 6 -17.61 -11.60 9.03
CA ALA A 6 -17.29 -11.04 7.73
C ALA A 6 -15.80 -10.66 7.60
N VAL A 7 -15.19 -10.14 8.66
CA VAL A 7 -13.74 -9.88 8.71
C VAL A 7 -12.96 -11.20 8.67
N THR A 8 -13.50 -12.24 9.33
CA THR A 8 -12.93 -13.59 9.29
C THR A 8 -13.07 -14.24 7.90
N LEU A 9 -14.14 -13.96 7.15
CA LEU A 9 -14.33 -14.52 5.80
C LEU A 9 -13.41 -13.88 4.77
N ALA A 10 -13.20 -12.57 4.81
CA ALA A 10 -12.24 -11.89 3.94
C ALA A 10 -10.79 -12.32 4.23
N ALA A 11 -10.45 -12.56 5.48
CA ALA A 11 -9.14 -13.09 5.88
C ALA A 11 -8.97 -14.59 5.55
N LEU A 12 -10.06 -15.37 5.53
CA LEU A 12 -10.02 -16.80 5.18
C LEU A 12 -10.01 -17.06 3.66
N LEU A 13 -10.37 -16.07 2.85
CA LEU A 13 -10.44 -16.19 1.39
C LEU A 13 -9.19 -15.66 0.68
N LEU A 14 -8.29 -14.99 1.37
CA LEU A 14 -6.93 -14.77 0.88
C LEU A 14 -6.17 -16.09 1.12
N PRO A 15 -5.79 -16.83 0.05
CA PRO A 15 -5.06 -18.08 0.22
C PRO A 15 -3.75 -17.77 0.94
N SER A 16 -3.58 -18.43 2.08
CA SER A 16 -2.39 -18.43 2.90
C SER A 16 -1.92 -17.05 3.43
N SER A 17 -2.58 -16.56 4.47
CA SER A 17 -1.86 -15.91 5.56
C SER A 17 -0.99 -16.97 6.29
N GLY A 18 -0.08 -17.62 5.56
CA GLY A 18 1.10 -18.20 6.20
C GLY A 18 1.75 -17.06 6.96
N CYS A 19 2.15 -17.28 8.22
CA CYS A 19 2.69 -16.23 9.08
C CYS A 19 3.65 -15.34 8.33
N MET A 20 3.24 -14.07 8.04
CA MET A 20 4.14 -13.08 7.49
C MET A 20 5.22 -12.81 8.54
N ASN A 21 6.47 -12.94 8.16
CA ASN A 21 7.58 -12.58 9.02
C ASN A 21 8.02 -11.15 8.69
N HIS A 22 7.46 -10.17 9.40
CA HIS A 22 7.77 -8.75 9.21
C HIS A 22 9.24 -8.40 9.47
N TYR A 23 10.01 -9.33 10.03
CA TYR A 23 11.44 -9.19 10.31
C TYR A 23 12.29 -10.20 9.53
N LEU A 24 11.77 -10.75 8.44
CA LEU A 24 12.46 -11.77 7.66
C LEU A 24 13.86 -11.33 7.22
N ILE A 25 13.94 -10.07 6.71
CA ILE A 25 15.17 -9.42 6.29
C ILE A 25 15.38 -8.08 6.99
N TYR A 26 14.40 -7.58 7.74
CA TYR A 26 14.39 -6.25 8.33
C TYR A 26 14.82 -6.26 9.81
N PRO A 27 15.33 -5.12 10.34
CA PRO A 27 15.78 -5.02 11.73
C PRO A 27 14.67 -5.28 12.75
N LYS A 28 14.92 -6.15 13.74
CA LYS A 28 14.01 -6.43 14.85
C LYS A 28 14.01 -5.36 15.93
N HIS A 29 15.14 -4.68 16.06
CA HIS A 29 15.38 -3.66 17.09
C HIS A 29 15.68 -2.33 16.44
N ASP A 30 15.46 -1.24 17.17
CA ASP A 30 15.79 0.08 16.68
C ASP A 30 17.31 0.18 16.44
N PRO A 31 17.73 0.66 15.25
CA PRO A 31 19.14 0.92 14.99
C PRO A 31 19.71 1.96 15.96
N PRO A 32 21.02 1.98 16.21
CA PRO A 32 21.62 3.03 17.01
C PRO A 32 21.28 4.44 16.50
N GLU A 33 21.06 5.36 17.42
CA GLU A 33 20.84 6.80 17.15
C GLU A 33 19.56 7.17 16.36
N VAL A 34 18.67 6.20 16.03
CA VAL A 34 17.36 6.55 15.47
C VAL A 34 16.43 7.07 16.57
N VAL A 35 15.54 7.99 16.17
CA VAL A 35 14.48 8.48 17.06
C VAL A 35 13.15 7.92 16.57
N THR A 36 12.39 7.32 17.48
CA THR A 36 11.08 6.75 17.16
C THR A 36 9.97 7.43 17.97
N TRP A 37 8.86 7.70 17.32
CA TRP A 37 7.64 8.17 18.00
C TRP A 37 6.39 7.76 17.25
N SER A 38 5.25 7.89 17.91
CA SER A 38 3.96 7.64 17.27
C SER A 38 3.01 8.82 17.47
N GLN A 39 2.09 8.97 16.53
CA GLN A 39 1.13 10.07 16.53
C GLN A 39 -0.22 9.58 16.01
N ASP A 40 -1.29 9.94 16.72
CA ASP A 40 -2.67 9.77 16.27
C ASP A 40 -3.25 11.14 15.93
N VAL A 41 -3.73 11.31 14.71
CA VAL A 41 -4.34 12.56 14.25
C VAL A 41 -5.77 12.28 13.79
N THR A 42 -6.73 12.92 14.45
CA THR A 42 -8.15 12.82 14.08
C THR A 42 -8.56 13.96 13.18
N ARG A 43 -9.19 13.65 12.05
CA ARG A 43 -9.78 14.60 11.10
C ARG A 43 -11.22 14.17 10.80
N GLY A 44 -12.17 14.74 11.55
CA GLY A 44 -13.57 14.34 11.46
C GLY A 44 -13.77 12.86 11.81
N ALA A 45 -14.29 12.08 10.87
CA ALA A 45 -14.50 10.64 11.04
C ALA A 45 -13.26 9.78 10.73
N LEU A 46 -12.13 10.40 10.35
CA LEU A 46 -10.87 9.74 10.05
C LEU A 46 -9.89 9.89 11.22
N LEU A 47 -9.28 8.78 11.65
CA LEU A 47 -8.11 8.75 12.53
C LEU A 47 -6.94 8.17 11.74
N VAL A 48 -5.88 8.94 11.63
CA VAL A 48 -4.62 8.55 11.01
C VAL A 48 -3.63 8.22 12.12
N ARG A 49 -3.14 6.99 12.15
CA ARG A 49 -2.04 6.54 13.01
C ARG A 49 -0.74 6.61 12.23
N LEU A 50 0.27 7.26 12.78
CA LEU A 50 1.60 7.38 12.19
C LEU A 50 2.65 6.82 13.15
N GLU A 51 3.50 5.92 12.66
CA GLU A 51 4.64 5.36 13.38
C GLU A 51 5.92 5.83 12.66
N TRP A 52 6.69 6.68 13.34
CA TRP A 52 7.85 7.36 12.77
C TRP A 52 9.15 6.72 13.20
N VAL A 53 10.11 6.68 12.27
CA VAL A 53 11.51 6.34 12.53
C VAL A 53 12.38 7.37 11.81
N GLN A 54 13.06 8.21 12.58
CA GLN A 54 13.95 9.24 12.08
C GLN A 54 15.39 8.72 12.06
N PRO A 55 16.12 8.90 10.95
CA PRO A 55 17.55 8.59 10.90
C PRO A 55 18.37 9.54 11.78
N PRO A 56 19.63 9.21 12.10
CA PRO A 56 20.55 10.13 12.78
C PRO A 56 20.69 11.47 12.03
N GLY A 57 20.79 12.56 12.78
CA GLY A 57 20.96 13.91 12.24
C GLY A 57 19.78 14.85 12.52
N SER A 58 19.87 16.05 11.99
CA SER A 58 18.92 17.15 12.27
C SER A 58 17.85 17.36 11.18
N GLY A 59 18.01 16.74 9.99
CA GLY A 59 17.08 16.95 8.86
C GLY A 59 17.20 18.33 8.19
N PRO A 60 16.26 18.71 7.31
CA PRO A 60 15.15 17.90 6.86
C PRO A 60 15.61 16.69 6.03
N PHE A 61 14.87 15.59 6.14
CA PHE A 61 15.23 14.30 5.53
C PHE A 61 14.35 13.98 4.32
N PRO A 62 14.90 13.30 3.28
CA PRO A 62 14.06 12.61 2.31
C PRO A 62 13.16 11.61 3.06
N THR A 63 11.88 11.61 2.72
CA THR A 63 10.85 10.93 3.52
C THR A 63 10.15 9.85 2.71
N VAL A 64 9.95 8.67 3.33
CA VAL A 64 9.20 7.57 2.74
C VAL A 64 7.97 7.26 3.59
N ILE A 65 6.79 7.37 2.99
CA ILE A 65 5.52 6.99 3.61
C ILE A 65 5.26 5.52 3.29
N VAL A 66 5.06 4.70 4.32
CA VAL A 66 4.88 3.25 4.20
C VAL A 66 3.43 2.87 4.52
N HIS A 67 2.76 2.25 3.56
CA HIS A 67 1.40 1.74 3.70
C HIS A 67 1.40 0.21 3.84
N PRO A 68 0.86 -0.34 4.94
CA PRO A 68 0.82 -1.77 5.19
C PRO A 68 -0.17 -2.50 4.28
N PRO A 69 -0.04 -3.81 4.10
CA PRO A 69 -1.03 -4.63 3.43
C PRO A 69 -2.33 -4.73 4.25
N ALA A 70 -3.39 -5.24 3.62
CA ALA A 70 -4.66 -5.48 4.29
C ALA A 70 -4.47 -6.41 5.49
N GLY A 71 -5.10 -6.05 6.63
CA GLY A 71 -4.97 -6.83 7.87
C GLY A 71 -3.85 -6.36 8.79
N GLU A 72 -2.79 -5.72 8.27
CA GLU A 72 -1.64 -5.22 9.03
C GLU A 72 -1.81 -3.75 9.46
N THR A 73 -1.00 -3.32 10.43
CA THR A 73 -0.99 -1.97 10.99
C THR A 73 0.31 -1.23 10.67
N ALA A 74 0.35 0.07 10.94
CA ALA A 74 1.59 0.84 10.91
C ALA A 74 2.69 0.19 11.78
N SER A 75 2.30 -0.35 12.95
CA SER A 75 3.25 -1.00 13.87
C SER A 75 3.86 -2.28 13.32
N ASP A 76 3.19 -2.97 12.40
CA ASP A 76 3.71 -4.19 11.75
C ASP A 76 4.80 -3.85 10.72
N MET A 77 4.86 -2.59 10.28
CA MET A 77 5.88 -2.11 9.33
C MET A 77 7.17 -1.61 10.01
N LYS A 78 7.32 -1.79 11.33
CA LYS A 78 8.51 -1.31 12.08
C LYS A 78 9.83 -1.82 11.50
N GLY A 79 9.90 -3.06 11.05
CA GLY A 79 11.11 -3.58 10.41
C GLY A 79 11.47 -2.78 9.15
N VAL A 80 10.49 -2.55 8.29
CA VAL A 80 10.65 -1.79 7.04
C VAL A 80 11.08 -0.34 7.31
N THR A 81 10.40 0.34 8.25
CA THR A 81 10.73 1.74 8.58
C THR A 81 12.09 1.91 9.23
N ARG A 82 12.52 0.94 10.05
CA ARG A 82 13.86 0.91 10.64
C ARG A 82 14.94 0.77 9.57
N ASP A 83 14.73 -0.11 8.61
CA ASP A 83 15.70 -0.31 7.54
C ASP A 83 15.79 0.93 6.63
N LEU A 84 14.69 1.55 6.29
CA LEU A 84 14.69 2.83 5.58
C LEU A 84 15.45 3.92 6.35
N ALA A 85 15.28 3.98 7.67
CA ALA A 85 16.01 4.95 8.50
C ALA A 85 17.53 4.68 8.54
N GLN A 86 17.97 3.42 8.55
CA GLN A 86 19.38 3.06 8.39
C GLN A 86 19.97 3.55 7.05
N HIS A 87 19.11 3.65 6.02
CA HIS A 87 19.49 4.19 4.72
C HIS A 87 19.27 5.71 4.60
N GLY A 88 19.04 6.41 5.74
CA GLY A 88 18.98 7.88 5.82
C GLY A 88 17.67 8.50 5.36
N TYR A 89 16.58 7.75 5.34
CA TYR A 89 15.22 8.27 5.11
C TYR A 89 14.48 8.50 6.43
N LEU A 90 13.77 9.59 6.55
CA LEU A 90 12.70 9.67 7.55
C LEU A 90 11.57 8.75 7.09
N ALA A 91 11.33 7.69 7.82
CA ALA A 91 10.32 6.71 7.47
C ALA A 91 9.08 6.84 8.36
N VAL A 92 7.90 6.77 7.77
CA VAL A 92 6.65 6.81 8.51
C VAL A 92 5.68 5.76 8.00
N ALA A 93 5.31 4.81 8.84
CA ALA A 93 4.25 3.87 8.54
C ALA A 93 2.90 4.47 8.95
N VAL A 94 1.88 4.28 8.11
CA VAL A 94 0.57 4.92 8.28
C VAL A 94 -0.53 3.89 8.20
N ASP A 95 -1.46 3.91 9.15
CA ASP A 95 -2.73 3.23 9.02
C ASP A 95 -3.93 4.15 9.29
N TYR A 96 -5.09 3.73 8.81
CA TYR A 96 -6.31 4.52 8.82
C TYR A 96 -7.42 3.81 9.58
N LYS A 97 -8.15 4.57 10.42
CA LYS A 97 -9.34 4.09 11.11
C LYS A 97 -10.49 5.05 10.85
N ARG A 98 -11.67 4.51 10.62
CA ARG A 98 -12.90 5.28 10.44
C ARG A 98 -13.79 5.18 11.65
N LEU A 99 -14.46 6.28 11.98
CA LEU A 99 -15.49 6.30 13.03
C LEU A 99 -16.74 5.58 12.51
N ILE A 100 -16.99 4.40 13.05
CA ILE A 100 -18.12 3.54 12.71
C ILE A 100 -18.83 3.19 14.02
N ASP A 101 -20.12 3.49 14.14
CA ASP A 101 -20.92 3.25 15.35
C ASP A 101 -20.26 3.80 16.65
N GLY A 102 -19.72 5.01 16.57
CA GLY A 102 -19.09 5.69 17.71
C GLY A 102 -17.70 5.19 18.12
N LYS A 103 -17.08 4.29 17.33
CA LYS A 103 -15.75 3.76 17.58
C LYS A 103 -14.86 3.86 16.35
N PHE A 104 -13.59 4.22 16.51
CA PHE A 104 -12.61 4.15 15.45
C PHE A 104 -12.26 2.68 15.16
N GLN A 105 -12.56 2.24 13.94
CA GLN A 105 -12.34 0.87 13.46
C GLN A 105 -11.51 0.94 12.17
N ARG A 106 -10.66 -0.06 11.97
CA ARG A 106 -9.95 -0.20 10.69
C ARG A 106 -10.96 -0.43 9.58
N SER A 107 -10.78 0.31 8.51
CA SER A 107 -11.50 0.03 7.28
C SER A 107 -10.64 -0.89 6.42
N THR A 108 -11.27 -1.90 5.87
CA THR A 108 -10.63 -2.83 4.93
C THR A 108 -10.90 -2.44 3.48
N PHE A 109 -11.53 -1.28 3.26
CA PHE A 109 -12.09 -0.94 1.96
C PHE A 109 -11.54 0.35 1.38
N VAL A 110 -10.73 0.21 0.36
CA VAL A 110 -10.06 1.31 -0.36
C VAL A 110 -11.04 2.36 -0.91
N TRP A 111 -12.25 1.96 -1.31
CA TRP A 111 -13.21 2.90 -1.92
C TRP A 111 -13.83 3.92 -0.96
N ARG A 112 -13.79 3.70 0.34
CA ARG A 112 -14.24 4.70 1.31
C ARG A 112 -13.14 5.69 1.65
N GLU A 113 -11.93 5.43 1.21
CA GLU A 113 -10.71 5.98 1.77
C GLU A 113 -9.77 6.59 0.73
N GLN A 114 -10.29 6.88 -0.47
CA GLN A 114 -9.48 7.46 -1.56
C GLN A 114 -8.80 8.78 -1.19
N SER A 115 -9.40 9.56 -0.27
CA SER A 115 -8.84 10.81 0.23
C SER A 115 -7.92 10.63 1.44
N ASP A 116 -7.91 9.47 2.09
CA ASP A 116 -7.15 9.23 3.32
C ASP A 116 -5.63 9.29 3.08
N PRO A 117 -5.08 8.77 1.97
CA PRO A 117 -3.67 8.94 1.67
C PRO A 117 -3.24 10.40 1.57
N VAL A 118 -4.07 11.28 1.01
CA VAL A 118 -3.78 12.71 0.91
C VAL A 118 -3.84 13.36 2.29
N ALA A 119 -4.81 12.99 3.12
CA ALA A 119 -4.90 13.51 4.49
C ALA A 119 -3.66 13.12 5.32
N SER A 120 -3.13 11.90 5.15
CA SER A 120 -1.88 11.51 5.80
C SER A 120 -0.67 12.27 5.27
N LEU A 121 -0.60 12.52 3.97
CA LEU A 121 0.47 13.30 3.34
C LEU A 121 0.52 14.74 3.89
N GLU A 122 -0.63 15.37 4.10
CA GLU A 122 -0.69 16.71 4.71
C GLU A 122 -0.11 16.71 6.13
N ILE A 123 -0.39 15.67 6.93
CA ILE A 123 0.16 15.52 8.27
C ILE A 123 1.68 15.33 8.20
N VAL A 124 2.15 14.51 7.27
CA VAL A 124 3.58 14.27 7.04
C VAL A 124 4.29 15.56 6.64
N ARG A 125 3.77 16.30 5.67
CA ARG A 125 4.34 17.58 5.22
C ARG A 125 4.41 18.66 6.31
N ALA A 126 3.57 18.57 7.31
CA ALA A 126 3.57 19.51 8.42
C ALA A 126 4.72 19.27 9.42
N GLN A 127 5.42 18.14 9.33
CA GLN A 127 6.53 17.85 10.23
C GLN A 127 7.79 18.61 9.79
N PRO A 128 8.50 19.26 10.72
CA PRO A 128 9.70 20.06 10.39
C PRO A 128 10.88 19.22 9.90
N GLN A 129 10.90 17.93 10.21
CA GLN A 129 11.94 16.98 9.79
C GLN A 129 11.79 16.53 8.33
N VAL A 130 10.61 16.76 7.71
CA VAL A 130 10.29 16.32 6.34
C VAL A 130 10.86 17.30 5.31
N ASP A 131 11.66 16.78 4.39
CA ASP A 131 11.97 17.50 3.15
C ASP A 131 10.81 17.34 2.17
N ARG A 132 10.06 18.43 2.00
CA ARG A 132 8.82 18.42 1.19
C ARG A 132 9.07 18.18 -0.30
N ASP A 133 10.28 18.43 -0.77
CA ASP A 133 10.68 18.23 -2.17
C ASP A 133 11.16 16.80 -2.44
N ARG A 134 11.34 15.98 -1.40
CA ARG A 134 11.87 14.62 -1.48
C ARG A 134 11.00 13.62 -0.72
N ILE A 135 9.71 13.51 -1.12
CA ILE A 135 8.76 12.56 -0.53
C ILE A 135 8.47 11.44 -1.53
N GLY A 136 8.57 10.20 -1.05
CA GLY A 136 8.15 8.99 -1.74
C GLY A 136 7.13 8.19 -0.95
N ALA A 137 6.52 7.21 -1.61
CA ALA A 137 5.57 6.28 -0.99
C ALA A 137 5.95 4.83 -1.30
N LEU A 138 5.82 3.96 -0.30
CA LEU A 138 6.01 2.53 -0.38
C LEU A 138 4.73 1.84 0.08
N GLY A 139 4.25 0.87 -0.66
CA GLY A 139 3.07 0.14 -0.24
C GLY A 139 3.09 -1.32 -0.61
N PHE A 140 2.39 -2.12 0.18
CA PHE A 140 2.25 -3.55 0.01
C PHE A 140 0.78 -3.93 -0.16
N SER A 141 0.40 -4.63 -1.25
CA SER A 141 -0.99 -5.04 -1.53
C SER A 141 -1.96 -3.86 -1.47
N GLN A 142 -2.91 -3.84 -0.54
CA GLN A 142 -3.80 -2.68 -0.29
C GLN A 142 -3.01 -1.38 -0.07
N GLY A 143 -1.90 -1.43 0.65
CA GLY A 143 -1.04 -0.28 0.85
C GLY A 143 -0.41 0.24 -0.45
N ALA A 144 -0.16 -0.64 -1.42
CA ALA A 144 0.33 -0.24 -2.74
C ALA A 144 -0.74 0.55 -3.52
N ILE A 145 -2.03 0.19 -3.35
CA ILE A 145 -3.14 0.97 -3.90
C ILE A 145 -3.14 2.39 -3.30
N PHE A 146 -3.02 2.52 -1.98
CA PHE A 146 -2.94 3.82 -1.29
C PHE A 146 -1.76 4.66 -1.76
N SER A 147 -0.58 4.05 -1.94
CA SER A 147 0.61 4.75 -2.44
C SER A 147 0.43 5.28 -3.85
N LEU A 148 -0.19 4.49 -4.74
CA LEU A 148 -0.51 4.90 -6.12
C LEU A 148 -1.59 5.99 -6.16
N LEU A 149 -2.64 5.88 -5.35
CA LEU A 149 -3.69 6.90 -5.24
C LEU A 149 -3.17 8.21 -4.64
N MET A 150 -2.23 8.14 -3.67
CA MET A 150 -1.54 9.31 -3.14
C MET A 150 -0.76 10.04 -4.25
N ALA A 151 0.02 9.32 -5.04
CA ALA A 151 0.77 9.90 -6.14
C ALA A 151 -0.11 10.46 -7.26
N ALA A 152 -1.30 9.89 -7.47
CA ALA A 152 -2.27 10.40 -8.42
C ALA A 152 -2.91 11.73 -8.00
N GLN A 153 -3.06 11.95 -6.70
CA GLN A 153 -3.68 13.13 -6.12
C GLN A 153 -2.66 14.19 -5.66
N ALA A 154 -1.39 13.81 -5.53
CA ALA A 154 -0.30 14.68 -5.09
C ALA A 154 0.88 14.60 -6.07
N PRO A 155 0.92 15.48 -7.08
CA PRO A 155 1.91 15.41 -8.16
C PRO A 155 3.35 15.74 -7.73
N ASP A 156 3.56 16.17 -6.52
CA ASP A 156 4.86 16.42 -5.90
C ASP A 156 5.47 15.18 -5.23
N ILE A 157 4.75 14.06 -5.11
CA ILE A 157 5.34 12.76 -4.79
C ILE A 157 6.32 12.38 -5.89
N LYS A 158 7.59 12.14 -5.51
CA LYS A 158 8.68 11.90 -6.48
C LYS A 158 8.79 10.45 -6.91
N ALA A 159 8.59 9.52 -5.99
CA ALA A 159 8.75 8.10 -6.22
C ALA A 159 7.68 7.26 -5.53
N VAL A 160 7.23 6.21 -6.19
CA VAL A 160 6.37 5.18 -5.60
C VAL A 160 7.00 3.82 -5.82
N VAL A 161 7.03 2.99 -4.77
CA VAL A 161 7.29 1.57 -4.89
C VAL A 161 6.04 0.81 -4.45
N ALA A 162 5.47 0.04 -5.35
CA ALA A 162 4.21 -0.66 -5.16
C ALA A 162 4.39 -2.17 -5.32
N TYR A 163 4.31 -2.90 -4.22
CA TYR A 163 4.39 -4.36 -4.21
C TYR A 163 3.00 -4.97 -4.43
N TYR A 164 2.88 -5.78 -5.46
CA TYR A 164 1.70 -6.58 -5.82
C TYR A 164 0.36 -5.84 -5.66
N PRO A 165 0.21 -4.63 -6.28
CA PRO A 165 -1.02 -3.86 -6.21
C PRO A 165 -2.16 -4.50 -6.99
N VAL A 166 -3.40 -4.31 -6.52
CA VAL A 166 -4.57 -4.30 -7.39
C VAL A 166 -4.69 -2.89 -7.99
N THR A 167 -4.65 -2.78 -9.30
CA THR A 167 -4.66 -1.49 -10.01
C THR A 167 -5.99 -1.17 -10.70
N ASP A 168 -6.78 -2.21 -10.95
CA ASP A 168 -8.11 -2.14 -11.57
C ASP A 168 -9.03 -3.17 -10.88
N PHE A 169 -9.93 -2.69 -10.01
CA PHE A 169 -10.80 -3.57 -9.25
C PHE A 169 -11.78 -4.36 -10.13
N ARG A 170 -12.19 -3.81 -11.30
CA ARG A 170 -13.04 -4.58 -12.21
C ARG A 170 -12.27 -5.76 -12.81
N LEU A 171 -11.05 -5.52 -13.30
CA LEU A 171 -10.18 -6.59 -13.76
C LEU A 171 -9.94 -7.63 -12.66
N TRP A 172 -9.70 -7.18 -11.43
CA TRP A 172 -9.46 -8.07 -10.30
C TRP A 172 -10.62 -9.02 -10.03
N PHE A 173 -11.86 -8.54 -10.09
CA PHE A 173 -13.05 -9.37 -9.96
C PHE A 173 -13.28 -10.27 -11.18
N ASP A 174 -13.04 -9.77 -12.39
CA ASP A 174 -13.28 -10.48 -13.66
C ASP A 174 -12.18 -11.47 -14.03
N THR A 175 -11.03 -11.45 -13.33
CA THR A 175 -9.94 -12.39 -13.62
C THR A 175 -10.42 -13.83 -13.51
N GLU A 176 -10.17 -14.62 -14.56
CA GLU A 176 -10.50 -16.04 -14.58
C GLU A 176 -9.79 -16.80 -13.47
N ARG A 177 -10.57 -17.58 -12.74
CA ARG A 177 -10.10 -18.45 -11.65
C ARG A 177 -10.76 -19.81 -11.79
N TRP A 178 -10.10 -20.86 -11.33
CA TRP A 178 -10.74 -22.15 -11.22
C TRP A 178 -11.89 -22.10 -10.18
N LEU A 179 -12.82 -23.08 -10.22
CA LEU A 179 -14.13 -22.98 -9.57
C LEU A 179 -14.12 -22.54 -8.11
N GLY A 180 -13.20 -23.07 -7.28
CA GLY A 180 -13.15 -22.74 -5.85
C GLY A 180 -12.89 -21.24 -5.58
N PRO A 181 -11.76 -20.66 -6.06
CA PRO A 181 -11.50 -19.22 -5.95
C PRO A 181 -12.55 -18.35 -6.64
N ARG A 182 -13.14 -18.81 -7.75
CA ARG A 182 -14.21 -18.05 -8.42
C ARG A 182 -15.42 -17.83 -7.52
N VAL A 183 -15.87 -18.88 -6.82
CA VAL A 183 -16.98 -18.76 -5.85
C VAL A 183 -16.58 -17.82 -4.71
N ALA A 184 -15.38 -17.95 -4.18
CA ALA A 184 -14.88 -17.09 -3.12
C ALA A 184 -14.84 -15.60 -3.54
N PHE A 185 -14.35 -15.30 -4.74
CA PHE A 185 -14.31 -13.94 -5.27
C PHE A 185 -15.70 -13.35 -5.55
N SER A 186 -16.67 -14.16 -5.98
CA SER A 186 -18.06 -13.72 -6.10
C SER A 186 -18.67 -13.33 -4.75
N VAL A 187 -18.33 -14.06 -3.68
CA VAL A 187 -18.74 -13.70 -2.31
C VAL A 187 -18.06 -12.42 -1.86
N ILE A 188 -16.78 -12.24 -2.18
CA ILE A 188 -16.01 -11.02 -1.87
C ILE A 188 -16.65 -9.83 -2.62
N GLU A 189 -16.93 -9.96 -3.90
CA GLU A 189 -17.57 -8.92 -4.72
C GLU A 189 -18.95 -8.55 -4.17
N TRP A 190 -19.79 -9.53 -3.87
CA TRP A 190 -21.08 -9.30 -3.22
C TRP A 190 -20.94 -8.55 -1.90
N TYR A 191 -19.97 -8.97 -1.06
CA TYR A 191 -19.70 -8.31 0.21
C TYR A 191 -19.22 -6.87 0.00
N PHE A 192 -18.33 -6.64 -0.96
CA PHE A 192 -17.84 -5.32 -1.33
C PHE A 192 -18.97 -4.40 -1.79
N LYS A 193 -19.83 -4.89 -2.67
CA LYS A 193 -21.00 -4.15 -3.13
C LYS A 193 -21.91 -3.76 -1.95
N ARG A 194 -22.19 -4.69 -1.06
CA ARG A 194 -23.00 -4.43 0.13
C ARG A 194 -22.37 -3.38 1.05
N GLU A 195 -21.10 -3.51 1.38
CA GLU A 195 -20.40 -2.61 2.31
C GLU A 195 -20.12 -1.23 1.69
N SER A 196 -20.01 -1.14 0.37
CA SER A 196 -19.85 0.14 -0.34
C SER A 196 -21.07 1.04 -0.21
N GLY A 197 -22.24 0.48 0.07
CA GLY A 197 -23.52 1.18 0.12
C GLY A 197 -24.12 1.44 -1.25
N ALA A 198 -23.56 0.88 -2.33
CA ALA A 198 -24.11 0.98 -3.68
C ALA A 198 -25.53 0.40 -3.74
N LYS A 199 -26.44 1.15 -4.35
CA LYS A 199 -27.84 0.75 -4.51
C LYS A 199 -28.10 0.09 -5.88
N THR A 200 -27.22 0.33 -6.83
CA THR A 200 -27.29 -0.19 -8.21
C THR A 200 -25.93 -0.72 -8.63
N ASP A 201 -25.90 -1.57 -9.68
CA ASP A 201 -24.66 -2.04 -10.27
C ASP A 201 -23.84 -0.87 -10.81
N ALA A 202 -24.45 0.10 -11.46
CA ALA A 202 -23.77 1.29 -11.98
C ALA A 202 -23.09 2.11 -10.87
N GLN A 203 -23.69 2.24 -9.70
CA GLN A 203 -23.05 2.88 -8.56
C GLN A 203 -21.86 2.07 -8.05
N PHE A 204 -21.97 0.75 -8.04
CA PHE A 204 -20.87 -0.13 -7.62
C PHE A 204 -19.70 -0.05 -8.61
N GLU A 205 -19.97 -0.10 -9.92
CA GLU A 205 -18.93 0.08 -10.95
C GLU A 205 -18.20 1.42 -10.82
N GLU A 206 -18.92 2.51 -10.56
CA GLU A 206 -18.29 3.81 -10.33
C GLU A 206 -17.39 3.82 -9.07
N ILE A 207 -17.82 3.16 -8.00
CA ILE A 207 -17.03 3.01 -6.79
C ILE A 207 -15.74 2.21 -7.08
N LEU A 208 -15.81 1.10 -7.81
CA LEU A 208 -14.65 0.32 -8.21
C LEU A 208 -13.70 1.14 -9.08
N ARG A 209 -14.24 1.88 -10.05
CA ARG A 209 -13.47 2.76 -10.92
C ARG A 209 -12.72 3.82 -10.12
N LEU A 210 -13.38 4.50 -9.18
CA LEU A 210 -12.76 5.53 -8.34
C LEU A 210 -11.73 4.96 -7.37
N ALA A 211 -11.85 3.70 -6.94
CA ALA A 211 -10.88 3.03 -6.08
C ALA A 211 -9.66 2.50 -6.85
N SER A 212 -9.72 2.45 -8.17
CA SER A 212 -8.70 1.86 -9.04
C SER A 212 -7.63 2.87 -9.43
N PRO A 213 -6.34 2.66 -9.09
CA PRO A 213 -5.23 3.52 -9.55
C PRO A 213 -5.18 3.70 -11.07
N MET A 214 -5.60 2.70 -11.85
CA MET A 214 -5.65 2.75 -13.31
C MET A 214 -6.51 3.92 -13.83
N THR A 215 -7.55 4.31 -13.09
CA THR A 215 -8.40 5.46 -13.41
C THR A 215 -7.61 6.78 -13.47
N TYR A 216 -6.55 6.88 -12.68
CA TYR A 216 -5.79 8.11 -12.48
C TYR A 216 -4.40 8.09 -13.14
N VAL A 217 -4.18 7.16 -14.06
CA VAL A 217 -2.87 6.99 -14.71
C VAL A 217 -2.33 8.29 -15.34
N ASP A 218 -3.21 9.15 -15.84
CA ASP A 218 -2.85 10.46 -16.40
C ASP A 218 -2.31 11.43 -15.35
N SER A 219 -2.74 11.29 -14.10
CA SER A 219 -2.35 12.14 -12.98
C SER A 219 -1.08 11.69 -12.27
N ILE A 220 -0.71 10.41 -12.37
CA ILE A 220 0.50 9.88 -11.74
C ILE A 220 1.74 10.45 -12.46
N ARG A 221 2.48 11.31 -11.76
CA ARG A 221 3.73 11.93 -12.25
C ARG A 221 4.98 11.37 -11.60
N ALA A 222 4.82 10.69 -10.45
CA ALA A 222 5.90 10.04 -9.74
C ALA A 222 6.60 8.98 -10.61
N ALA A 223 7.89 8.77 -10.36
CA ALA A 223 8.57 7.58 -10.85
C ALA A 223 8.01 6.34 -10.11
N VAL A 224 7.56 5.31 -10.83
CA VAL A 224 6.86 4.15 -10.27
C VAL A 224 7.67 2.88 -10.47
N LEU A 225 8.02 2.20 -9.37
CA LEU A 225 8.52 0.83 -9.39
C LEU A 225 7.38 -0.11 -8.97
N LEU A 226 7.01 -1.03 -9.85
CA LEU A 226 6.06 -2.10 -9.58
C LEU A 226 6.85 -3.38 -9.32
N ILE A 227 6.52 -4.11 -8.26
CA ILE A 227 7.15 -5.38 -7.90
C ILE A 227 6.04 -6.41 -7.69
N HIS A 228 6.05 -7.52 -8.46
CA HIS A 228 4.93 -8.45 -8.44
C HIS A 228 5.41 -9.89 -8.61
N GLY A 229 4.84 -10.80 -7.83
CA GLY A 229 5.10 -12.23 -7.98
C GLY A 229 4.41 -12.80 -9.22
N ALA A 230 5.10 -13.65 -9.97
CA ALA A 230 4.53 -14.27 -11.18
C ALA A 230 3.34 -15.19 -10.87
N ASP A 231 3.36 -15.86 -9.70
CA ASP A 231 2.36 -16.83 -9.27
C ASP A 231 1.37 -16.26 -8.24
N ASP A 232 1.19 -14.93 -8.26
CA ASP A 232 0.26 -14.26 -7.36
C ASP A 232 -1.20 -14.55 -7.76
N THR A 233 -1.85 -15.38 -6.96
CA THR A 233 -3.28 -15.77 -7.15
C THR A 233 -4.25 -14.83 -6.45
N SER A 234 -3.77 -13.97 -5.55
CA SER A 234 -4.58 -13.00 -4.81
C SER A 234 -4.76 -11.71 -5.61
N ALA A 235 -3.66 -11.16 -6.14
CA ALA A 235 -3.65 -10.05 -7.08
C ALA A 235 -2.88 -10.50 -8.33
N PRO A 236 -3.54 -10.74 -9.46
CA PRO A 236 -2.85 -11.24 -10.64
C PRO A 236 -1.77 -10.29 -11.15
N VAL A 237 -0.62 -10.82 -11.56
CA VAL A 237 0.51 -10.01 -12.08
C VAL A 237 0.11 -9.12 -13.26
N GLU A 238 -0.96 -9.46 -13.96
CA GLU A 238 -1.51 -8.66 -15.07
C GLU A 238 -1.98 -7.26 -14.61
N GLU A 239 -2.34 -7.10 -13.35
CA GLU A 239 -2.63 -5.80 -12.74
C GLU A 239 -1.45 -4.84 -12.89
N SER A 240 -0.26 -5.26 -12.47
CA SER A 240 0.97 -4.47 -12.61
C SER A 240 1.40 -4.30 -14.07
N LYS A 241 1.30 -5.33 -14.90
CA LYS A 241 1.64 -5.25 -16.33
C LYS A 241 0.78 -4.23 -17.06
N ARG A 242 -0.51 -4.17 -16.76
CA ARG A 242 -1.42 -3.18 -17.36
C ARG A 242 -1.08 -1.76 -16.93
N LEU A 243 -0.83 -1.54 -15.64
CA LEU A 243 -0.45 -0.21 -15.15
C LEU A 243 0.90 0.24 -15.72
N GLU A 244 1.90 -0.65 -15.79
CA GLU A 244 3.19 -0.36 -16.42
C GLU A 244 3.01 0.10 -17.89
N ARG A 245 2.28 -0.69 -18.69
CA ARG A 245 2.02 -0.33 -20.10
C ARG A 245 1.33 1.02 -20.22
N ALA A 246 0.35 1.30 -19.34
CA ALA A 246 -0.41 2.53 -19.36
C ALA A 246 0.42 3.76 -18.97
N LEU A 247 1.29 3.65 -17.95
CA LEU A 247 2.21 4.70 -17.54
C LEU A 247 3.28 4.94 -18.62
N ARG A 248 3.87 3.87 -19.16
CA ARG A 248 4.88 3.94 -20.23
C ARG A 248 4.34 4.62 -21.50
N ALA A 249 3.10 4.32 -21.88
CA ALA A 249 2.43 4.95 -23.01
C ALA A 249 2.23 6.47 -22.83
N ARG A 250 2.32 6.96 -21.61
CA ARG A 250 2.25 8.38 -21.22
C ARG A 250 3.61 9.03 -21.01
N GLY A 251 4.69 8.32 -21.36
CA GLY A 251 6.06 8.78 -21.14
C GLY A 251 6.43 8.92 -19.67
N ARG A 252 5.76 8.17 -18.77
CA ARG A 252 6.10 8.18 -17.34
C ARG A 252 7.27 7.25 -17.06
N GLU A 253 8.08 7.62 -16.08
CA GLU A 253 9.15 6.78 -15.57
C GLU A 253 8.53 5.62 -14.78
N VAL A 254 8.64 4.40 -15.32
CA VAL A 254 8.06 3.20 -14.71
C VAL A 254 8.92 1.99 -15.00
N GLU A 255 9.08 1.16 -13.97
CA GLU A 255 9.73 -0.15 -14.06
C GLU A 255 8.83 -1.21 -13.40
N LEU A 256 8.81 -2.42 -13.98
CA LEU A 256 8.14 -3.59 -13.42
C LEU A 256 9.14 -4.72 -13.21
N ILE A 257 9.26 -5.19 -11.98
CA ILE A 257 9.99 -6.39 -11.62
C ILE A 257 8.96 -7.51 -11.39
N VAL A 258 8.98 -8.51 -12.25
CA VAL A 258 8.21 -9.75 -12.06
C VAL A 258 9.12 -10.78 -11.41
N VAL A 259 8.74 -11.24 -10.21
CA VAL A 259 9.53 -12.21 -9.44
C VAL A 259 9.04 -13.62 -9.77
N PRO A 260 9.89 -14.46 -10.39
CA PRO A 260 9.51 -15.85 -10.71
C PRO A 260 9.19 -16.65 -9.43
N ASP A 261 8.28 -17.61 -9.54
CA ASP A 261 7.91 -18.56 -8.47
C ASP A 261 7.46 -17.87 -7.17
N ALA A 262 7.04 -16.61 -7.24
CA ALA A 262 6.63 -15.80 -6.11
C ALA A 262 5.11 -15.60 -6.10
N GLY A 263 4.49 -15.88 -4.96
CA GLY A 263 3.08 -15.60 -4.72
C GLY A 263 2.85 -14.27 -4.01
N HIS A 264 1.63 -14.05 -3.52
CA HIS A 264 1.28 -12.85 -2.76
C HIS A 264 2.08 -12.75 -1.45
N VAL A 265 2.54 -11.53 -1.10
CA VAL A 265 3.33 -11.21 0.11
C VAL A 265 4.64 -11.99 0.23
N PHE A 266 5.25 -12.40 -0.89
CA PHE A 266 6.48 -13.18 -0.95
C PHE A 266 7.63 -12.54 -0.17
N ASN A 267 7.74 -11.21 -0.16
CA ASN A 267 8.77 -10.45 0.53
C ASN A 267 8.71 -10.55 2.07
N PHE A 268 7.66 -11.13 2.62
CA PHE A 268 7.54 -11.50 4.04
C PHE A 268 7.62 -13.00 4.29
N LYS A 269 7.91 -13.82 3.25
CA LYS A 269 7.94 -15.28 3.32
C LYS A 269 9.24 -15.88 2.81
N ASP A 270 9.85 -15.29 1.80
CA ASP A 270 11.08 -15.74 1.16
C ASP A 270 12.18 -14.70 1.30
N ALA A 271 13.27 -15.06 2.01
CA ALA A 271 14.33 -14.12 2.34
C ALA A 271 15.18 -13.72 1.12
N GLU A 272 15.36 -14.60 0.13
CA GLU A 272 16.13 -14.31 -1.08
C GLU A 272 15.37 -13.35 -2.00
N GLN A 273 14.10 -13.67 -2.29
CA GLN A 273 13.23 -12.81 -3.08
C GLN A 273 13.01 -11.46 -2.39
N ALA A 274 12.87 -11.47 -1.06
CA ALA A 274 12.75 -10.25 -0.27
C ALA A 274 13.98 -9.35 -0.42
N ARG A 275 15.21 -9.87 -0.28
CA ARG A 275 16.44 -9.07 -0.41
C ARG A 275 16.58 -8.47 -1.80
N LYS A 276 16.44 -9.28 -2.86
CA LYS A 276 16.55 -8.81 -4.26
C LYS A 276 15.59 -7.66 -4.55
N THR A 277 14.34 -7.78 -4.11
CA THR A 277 13.33 -6.76 -4.35
C THR A 277 13.49 -5.54 -3.43
N TRP A 278 14.03 -5.75 -2.24
CA TRP A 278 14.33 -4.66 -1.32
C TRP A 278 15.52 -3.81 -1.80
N ASP A 279 16.56 -4.43 -2.31
CA ASP A 279 17.69 -3.72 -2.94
C ASP A 279 17.20 -2.85 -4.11
N ALA A 280 16.29 -3.36 -4.94
CA ALA A 280 15.68 -2.58 -6.01
C ALA A 280 14.84 -1.40 -5.46
N THR A 281 14.11 -1.62 -4.35
CA THR A 281 13.35 -0.57 -3.65
C THR A 281 14.25 0.56 -3.15
N LEU A 282 15.35 0.21 -2.47
CA LEU A 282 16.31 1.19 -1.96
C LEU A 282 16.99 1.96 -3.10
N ASN A 283 17.40 1.27 -4.17
CA ASN A 283 17.99 1.88 -5.36
C ASN A 283 17.01 2.86 -6.02
N TRP A 284 15.72 2.51 -6.08
CA TRP A 284 14.69 3.39 -6.63
C TRP A 284 14.55 4.68 -5.81
N PHE A 285 14.44 4.56 -4.50
CA PHE A 285 14.38 5.75 -3.64
C PHE A 285 15.68 6.55 -3.67
N GLN A 286 16.83 5.90 -3.76
CA GLN A 286 18.10 6.61 -3.91
C GLN A 286 18.14 7.44 -5.19
N LYS A 287 17.67 6.91 -6.30
CA LYS A 287 17.65 7.60 -7.61
C LYS A 287 16.75 8.83 -7.61
N TYR A 288 15.61 8.79 -6.91
CA TYR A 288 14.58 9.81 -7.04
C TYR A 288 14.38 10.69 -5.80
N LEU A 289 14.92 10.31 -4.65
CA LEU A 289 14.79 11.06 -3.40
C LEU A 289 16.12 11.58 -2.87
N LYS A 290 17.25 11.13 -3.39
CA LYS A 290 18.60 11.62 -3.03
C LYS A 290 19.32 12.12 -4.26
#